data_92f16968f63617deb18c845e453b1a6d
#
_entry.id   92f16968f63617deb18c845e453b1a6d
#
_cell.length_a   1.000
_cell.length_b   1.000
_cell.length_c   1.000
_cell.angle_alpha   90.00
_cell.angle_beta   90.00
_cell.angle_gamma   90.00
#
_symmetry.space_group_name_H-M   'P 1'
#
loop_
_entity.id
_entity.type
_entity.pdbx_description
1 polymer ?
#
loop_
_entity_poly.entity_id
_entity_poly.type
_entity_poly.pdbx_seq_one_letter_code
_entity_poly.pdbx_strand_id
1 'polypeptide(L)'
;MASHDARVERVRGRANSWIIGDDDEVIVVDPGTDAAAVLGAVGDREILAVICTHGHAGHTEAAVEVAERDEAPVALHPGDRLAWREVHSGGDPEIDMEDGGKFEVAGVTLEVLHAPGHSRGSCCLYCEELDAVFTGDVVAETGPVPSDDGYPNWGKQLDTIGAQVLTLPAETRILPGHGDEFTVAIAEKRFDTWVAAGQNPESFADVNPPGDQDNAG
;
A
#
# COMPACT_ATOMS: atom_id res chain seq x y z
N MET A 1 -8.24 -15.68 -24.04
CA MET A 1 -7.71 -14.95 -22.87
C MET A 1 -6.26 -14.65 -23.18
N ALA A 2 -5.87 -13.38 -23.19
CA ALA A 2 -4.46 -13.05 -23.30
C ALA A 2 -3.74 -13.65 -22.08
N SER A 3 -2.65 -14.33 -22.28
CA SER A 3 -1.77 -14.79 -21.20
C SER A 3 -1.10 -13.51 -20.68
N HIS A 4 -1.44 -13.08 -19.47
CA HIS A 4 -0.68 -12.02 -18.82
C HIS A 4 0.55 -12.64 -18.19
N ASP A 5 1.74 -12.18 -18.59
CA ASP A 5 3.00 -12.57 -17.95
C ASP A 5 3.31 -11.67 -16.74
N ALA A 6 2.35 -10.80 -16.38
CA ALA A 6 2.45 -9.91 -15.23
C ALA A 6 2.51 -10.70 -13.92
N ARG A 7 3.41 -10.30 -13.05
CA ARG A 7 3.64 -10.88 -11.73
C ARG A 7 3.81 -9.80 -10.67
N VAL A 8 3.74 -10.22 -9.41
CA VAL A 8 3.99 -9.37 -8.25
C VAL A 8 5.25 -9.84 -7.55
N GLU A 9 6.16 -8.92 -7.32
CA GLU A 9 7.39 -9.15 -6.57
C GLU A 9 7.40 -8.24 -5.32
N ARG A 10 7.87 -8.78 -4.18
CA ARG A 10 8.00 -8.01 -2.93
C ARG A 10 9.45 -7.69 -2.65
N VAL A 11 9.75 -6.42 -2.39
CA VAL A 11 11.00 -5.97 -1.79
C VAL A 11 10.74 -5.69 -0.31
N ARG A 12 11.43 -6.41 0.57
CA ARG A 12 11.30 -6.23 2.02
C ARG A 12 12.20 -5.11 2.50
N GLY A 13 11.63 -4.16 3.26
CA GLY A 13 12.31 -3.05 3.86
C GLY A 13 11.65 -2.66 5.17
N ARG A 14 11.71 -1.40 5.54
CA ARG A 14 10.93 -0.83 6.66
C ARG A 14 9.43 -0.99 6.41
N ALA A 15 8.99 -0.78 5.17
CA ALA A 15 7.72 -1.20 4.65
C ALA A 15 7.94 -2.19 3.50
N ASN A 16 6.92 -2.95 3.09
CA ASN A 16 6.95 -3.74 1.88
C ASN A 16 6.78 -2.82 0.68
N SER A 17 7.69 -2.92 -0.29
CA SER A 17 7.51 -2.36 -1.62
C SER A 17 7.07 -3.47 -2.57
N TRP A 18 6.16 -3.15 -3.48
CA TRP A 18 5.63 -4.11 -4.43
C TRP A 18 5.93 -3.67 -5.86
N ILE A 19 6.41 -4.59 -6.68
CA ILE A 19 6.72 -4.38 -8.09
C ILE A 19 5.76 -5.24 -8.89
N ILE A 20 4.96 -4.60 -9.74
CA ILE A 20 3.92 -5.24 -10.53
C ILE A 20 4.25 -5.03 -12.01
N GLY A 21 4.31 -6.08 -12.79
CA GLY A 21 4.58 -6.02 -14.21
C GLY A 21 5.17 -7.30 -14.76
N ASP A 22 5.82 -7.22 -15.91
CA ASP A 22 6.45 -8.34 -16.60
C ASP A 22 7.97 -8.19 -16.70
N ASP A 23 8.58 -8.69 -17.77
CA ASP A 23 10.03 -8.60 -18.00
C ASP A 23 10.46 -7.29 -18.67
N ASP A 24 9.51 -6.49 -19.16
CA ASP A 24 9.76 -5.26 -19.91
C ASP A 24 9.37 -4.00 -19.11
N GLU A 25 8.21 -4.01 -18.44
CA GLU A 25 7.64 -2.84 -17.77
C GLU A 25 7.04 -3.15 -16.40
N VAL A 26 7.10 -2.16 -15.48
CA VAL A 26 6.59 -2.30 -14.12
C VAL A 26 5.94 -1.02 -13.58
N ILE A 27 5.05 -1.19 -12.61
CA ILE A 27 4.65 -0.17 -11.64
C ILE A 27 5.26 -0.55 -10.28
N VAL A 28 5.79 0.45 -9.57
CA VAL A 28 6.27 0.30 -8.20
C VAL A 28 5.25 0.88 -7.23
N VAL A 29 4.82 0.09 -6.24
CA VAL A 29 3.92 0.53 -5.18
C VAL A 29 4.68 0.61 -3.87
N ASP A 30 4.58 1.75 -3.18
CA ASP A 30 5.22 2.05 -1.91
C ASP A 30 6.73 1.74 -1.93
N PRO A 31 7.57 2.54 -2.60
CA PRO A 31 9.01 2.27 -2.76
C PRO A 31 9.80 2.30 -1.44
N GLY A 32 9.16 2.66 -0.32
CA GLY A 32 9.75 2.59 1.00
C GLY A 32 10.84 3.64 1.22
N THR A 33 11.94 3.18 1.85
CA THR A 33 13.07 4.07 2.24
C THR A 33 14.40 3.68 1.59
N ASP A 34 14.45 2.59 0.80
CA ASP A 34 15.66 2.05 0.15
C ASP A 34 15.49 1.98 -1.36
N ALA A 35 15.76 3.11 -2.03
CA ALA A 35 15.69 3.19 -3.50
C ALA A 35 16.59 2.17 -4.18
N ALA A 36 17.80 1.92 -3.64
CA ALA A 36 18.75 1.00 -4.26
C ALA A 36 18.23 -0.44 -4.26
N ALA A 37 17.59 -0.88 -3.18
CA ALA A 37 16.98 -2.20 -3.10
C ALA A 37 15.81 -2.35 -4.10
N VAL A 38 14.95 -1.33 -4.21
CA VAL A 38 13.83 -1.32 -5.16
C VAL A 38 14.33 -1.32 -6.59
N LEU A 39 15.24 -0.42 -6.94
CA LEU A 39 15.83 -0.33 -8.29
C LEU A 39 16.61 -1.61 -8.66
N GLY A 40 17.29 -2.22 -7.71
CA GLY A 40 17.95 -3.51 -7.90
C GLY A 40 16.97 -4.64 -8.23
N ALA A 41 15.79 -4.65 -7.61
CA ALA A 41 14.73 -5.62 -7.90
C ALA A 41 14.00 -5.31 -9.22
N VAL A 42 13.82 -4.04 -9.56
CA VAL A 42 13.26 -3.63 -10.86
C VAL A 42 14.18 -4.07 -12.01
N GLY A 43 15.50 -3.95 -11.84
CA GLY A 43 16.47 -4.31 -12.87
C GLY A 43 16.36 -3.39 -14.10
N ASP A 44 16.41 -3.99 -15.30
CA ASP A 44 16.39 -3.26 -16.58
C ASP A 44 14.97 -2.93 -17.07
N ARG A 45 13.92 -3.30 -16.34
CA ARG A 45 12.50 -3.02 -16.69
C ARG A 45 12.21 -1.53 -16.60
N GLU A 46 11.34 -1.02 -17.47
CA GLU A 46 10.86 0.37 -17.44
C GLU A 46 9.87 0.59 -16.30
N ILE A 47 10.04 1.64 -15.50
CA ILE A 47 9.07 2.06 -14.48
C ILE A 47 8.06 2.99 -15.13
N LEU A 48 6.80 2.55 -15.25
CA LEU A 48 5.73 3.37 -15.84
C LEU A 48 5.13 4.37 -14.85
N ALA A 49 5.11 4.03 -13.58
CA ALA A 49 4.65 4.89 -12.49
C ALA A 49 5.17 4.40 -11.13
N VAL A 50 5.29 5.32 -10.18
CA VAL A 50 5.46 5.03 -8.75
C VAL A 50 4.17 5.43 -8.05
N ILE A 51 3.51 4.48 -7.37
CA ILE A 51 2.24 4.72 -6.68
C ILE A 51 2.47 4.63 -5.17
N CYS A 52 2.11 5.67 -4.44
CA CYS A 52 2.15 5.69 -2.99
C CYS A 52 0.73 5.47 -2.45
N THR A 53 0.52 4.38 -1.69
CA THR A 53 -0.79 4.07 -1.09
C THR A 53 -1.22 5.14 -0.10
N HIS A 54 -0.26 5.80 0.54
CA HIS A 54 -0.46 6.94 1.45
C HIS A 54 0.84 7.75 1.62
N GLY A 55 0.78 8.86 2.34
CA GLY A 55 1.86 9.86 2.38
C GLY A 55 2.97 9.67 3.42
N HIS A 56 2.95 8.63 4.27
CA HIS A 56 3.94 8.48 5.34
C HIS A 56 5.35 8.15 4.82
N ALA A 57 6.37 8.70 5.48
CA ALA A 57 7.79 8.60 5.10
C ALA A 57 8.24 7.14 4.86
N GLY A 58 7.81 6.20 5.70
CA GLY A 58 8.15 4.78 5.57
C GLY A 58 7.78 4.16 4.23
N HIS A 59 6.84 4.74 3.48
CA HIS A 59 6.34 4.29 2.19
C HIS A 59 6.81 5.14 1.02
N THR A 60 7.11 6.43 1.26
CA THR A 60 7.30 7.43 0.20
C THR A 60 8.72 7.97 0.07
N GLU A 61 9.59 7.77 1.06
CA GLU A 61 10.90 8.44 1.14
C GLU A 61 11.76 8.20 -0.12
N ALA A 62 11.72 6.99 -0.69
CA ALA A 62 12.44 6.65 -1.91
C ALA A 62 11.68 6.97 -3.22
N ALA A 63 10.43 7.50 -3.15
CA ALA A 63 9.56 7.60 -4.31
C ALA A 63 10.14 8.45 -5.44
N VAL A 64 10.68 9.62 -5.11
CA VAL A 64 11.26 10.54 -6.10
C VAL A 64 12.49 9.92 -6.77
N GLU A 65 13.42 9.35 -5.98
CA GLU A 65 14.64 8.74 -6.50
C GLU A 65 14.33 7.53 -7.42
N VAL A 66 13.34 6.70 -7.05
CA VAL A 66 12.91 5.56 -7.87
C VAL A 66 12.27 6.05 -9.17
N ALA A 67 11.42 7.06 -9.10
CA ALA A 67 10.71 7.62 -10.25
C ALA A 67 11.68 8.32 -11.24
N GLU A 68 12.67 9.05 -10.74
CA GLU A 68 13.65 9.80 -11.56
C GLU A 68 14.44 8.91 -12.52
N ARG A 69 14.61 7.62 -12.24
CA ARG A 69 15.34 6.70 -13.11
C ARG A 69 14.79 6.68 -14.55
N ASP A 70 13.48 6.63 -14.69
CA ASP A 70 12.79 6.52 -15.99
C ASP A 70 11.88 7.73 -16.26
N GLU A 71 12.03 8.82 -15.49
CA GLU A 71 11.15 10.00 -15.53
C GLU A 71 9.67 9.62 -15.32
N ALA A 72 9.42 8.59 -14.51
CA ALA A 72 8.09 8.09 -14.22
C ALA A 72 7.30 9.05 -13.32
N PRO A 73 5.98 9.22 -13.52
CA PRO A 73 5.19 10.03 -12.62
C PRO A 73 4.99 9.34 -11.27
N VAL A 74 4.92 10.15 -10.20
CA VAL A 74 4.51 9.70 -8.88
C VAL A 74 3.02 9.97 -8.69
N ALA A 75 2.29 8.98 -8.16
CA ALA A 75 0.87 9.09 -7.86
C ALA A 75 0.62 9.02 -6.35
N LEU A 76 -0.21 9.93 -5.85
CA LEU A 76 -0.65 9.98 -4.45
C LEU A 76 -2.05 10.59 -4.37
N HIS A 77 -2.86 10.14 -3.42
CA HIS A 77 -4.16 10.78 -3.16
C HIS A 77 -3.99 12.17 -2.55
N PRO A 78 -4.73 13.20 -3.03
CA PRO A 78 -4.58 14.59 -2.56
C PRO A 78 -4.74 14.78 -1.05
N GLY A 79 -5.46 13.88 -0.39
CA GLY A 79 -5.65 13.89 1.07
C GLY A 79 -4.36 13.77 1.87
N ASP A 80 -3.30 13.24 1.26
CA ASP A 80 -2.00 12.99 1.92
C ASP A 80 -0.86 13.90 1.44
N ARG A 81 -1.16 14.92 0.64
CA ARG A 81 -0.13 15.89 0.20
C ARG A 81 0.60 16.59 1.35
N LEU A 82 -0.06 16.77 2.51
CA LEU A 82 0.62 17.36 3.66
C LEU A 82 1.71 16.44 4.20
N ALA A 83 1.42 15.15 4.38
CA ALA A 83 2.40 14.17 4.81
C ALA A 83 3.54 14.02 3.78
N TRP A 84 3.21 14.02 2.48
CA TRP A 84 4.19 14.04 1.40
C TRP A 84 5.18 15.20 1.52
N ARG A 85 4.69 16.42 1.76
CA ARG A 85 5.51 17.64 1.87
C ARG A 85 6.41 17.67 3.10
N GLU A 86 6.12 16.87 4.12
CA GLU A 86 7.00 16.69 5.28
C GLU A 86 8.25 15.88 4.91
N VAL A 87 8.15 15.02 3.88
CA VAL A 87 9.23 14.16 3.38
C VAL A 87 9.94 14.82 2.18
N HIS A 88 9.17 15.41 1.26
CA HIS A 88 9.65 15.90 -0.02
C HIS A 88 9.47 17.41 -0.17
N SER A 89 10.57 18.13 -0.41
CA SER A 89 10.55 19.58 -0.64
C SER A 89 10.44 19.99 -2.12
N GLY A 90 10.48 19.00 -3.04
CA GLY A 90 10.60 19.22 -4.49
C GLY A 90 9.29 19.47 -5.24
N GLY A 91 8.15 19.45 -4.55
CA GLY A 91 6.82 19.60 -5.16
C GLY A 91 5.86 18.48 -4.79
N ASP A 92 4.63 18.57 -5.28
CA ASP A 92 3.61 17.54 -5.10
C ASP A 92 3.76 16.43 -6.16
N PRO A 93 3.24 15.23 -5.90
CA PRO A 93 3.15 14.17 -6.89
C PRO A 93 2.39 14.63 -8.15
N GLU A 94 2.77 14.09 -9.32
CA GLU A 94 2.24 14.50 -10.61
C GLU A 94 0.81 14.00 -10.86
N ILE A 95 0.46 12.84 -10.28
CA ILE A 95 -0.86 12.21 -10.47
C ILE A 95 -1.64 12.25 -9.16
N ASP A 96 -2.81 12.89 -9.22
CA ASP A 96 -3.82 12.80 -8.16
C ASP A 96 -4.60 11.49 -8.30
N MET A 97 -4.47 10.61 -7.31
CA MET A 97 -5.30 9.42 -7.26
C MET A 97 -6.73 9.77 -6.83
N GLU A 98 -7.70 9.23 -7.55
CA GLU A 98 -9.12 9.33 -7.23
C GLU A 98 -9.72 7.94 -7.13
N ASP A 99 -10.79 7.78 -6.34
CA ASP A 99 -11.52 6.52 -6.22
C ASP A 99 -12.03 6.05 -7.58
N GLY A 100 -11.80 4.78 -7.91
CA GLY A 100 -12.10 4.19 -9.22
C GLY A 100 -11.11 4.55 -10.33
N GLY A 101 -10.06 5.35 -10.04
CA GLY A 101 -8.96 5.60 -10.97
C GLY A 101 -8.23 4.30 -11.33
N LYS A 102 -7.56 4.27 -12.51
CA LYS A 102 -6.92 3.04 -13.00
C LYS A 102 -5.52 3.31 -13.50
N PHE A 103 -4.63 2.36 -13.20
CA PHE A 103 -3.30 2.28 -13.76
C PHE A 103 -3.16 0.95 -14.49
N GLU A 104 -2.56 0.97 -15.68
CA GLU A 104 -2.36 -0.23 -16.50
C GLU A 104 -0.87 -0.53 -16.62
N VAL A 105 -0.49 -1.81 -16.52
CA VAL A 105 0.88 -2.29 -16.68
C VAL A 105 0.86 -3.75 -17.13
N ALA A 106 1.65 -4.11 -18.13
CA ALA A 106 1.81 -5.49 -18.60
C ALA A 106 0.46 -6.22 -18.83
N GLY A 107 -0.56 -5.49 -19.27
CA GLY A 107 -1.90 -6.01 -19.57
C GLY A 107 -2.77 -6.32 -18.35
N VAL A 108 -2.40 -5.88 -17.14
CA VAL A 108 -3.25 -5.93 -15.94
C VAL A 108 -3.63 -4.52 -15.50
N THR A 109 -4.70 -4.40 -14.72
CA THR A 109 -5.25 -3.12 -14.27
C THR A 109 -5.24 -3.04 -12.74
N LEU A 110 -4.65 -1.97 -12.20
CA LEU A 110 -4.72 -1.60 -10.78
C LEU A 110 -5.82 -0.56 -10.60
N GLU A 111 -6.92 -0.90 -9.95
CA GLU A 111 -8.02 0.02 -9.62
C GLU A 111 -7.81 0.64 -8.25
N VAL A 112 -7.90 1.96 -8.17
CA VAL A 112 -7.78 2.72 -6.92
C VAL A 112 -9.06 2.61 -6.12
N LEU A 113 -8.96 2.14 -4.87
CA LEU A 113 -10.03 2.13 -3.89
C LEU A 113 -9.66 3.12 -2.78
N HIS A 114 -10.33 4.26 -2.69
CA HIS A 114 -10.07 5.23 -1.62
C HIS A 114 -10.47 4.65 -0.27
N ALA A 115 -9.51 4.53 0.62
CA ALA A 115 -9.59 3.75 1.84
C ALA A 115 -9.15 4.55 3.10
N PRO A 116 -9.77 5.71 3.39
CA PRO A 116 -9.35 6.58 4.49
C PRO A 116 -9.56 5.93 5.86
N GLY A 117 -8.69 6.28 6.81
CA GLY A 117 -8.76 5.80 8.20
C GLY A 117 -7.39 5.76 8.85
N HIS A 118 -6.40 5.12 8.23
CA HIS A 118 -5.00 5.20 8.61
C HIS A 118 -4.43 6.60 8.33
N SER A 119 -4.66 7.10 7.11
CA SER A 119 -4.48 8.50 6.72
C SER A 119 -5.74 9.01 6.01
N ARG A 120 -5.75 10.31 5.64
CA ARG A 120 -6.86 10.91 4.90
C ARG A 120 -6.89 10.46 3.45
N GLY A 121 -5.72 10.23 2.88
CA GLY A 121 -5.50 9.86 1.49
C GLY A 121 -5.17 8.39 1.29
N SER A 122 -5.25 7.53 2.31
CA SER A 122 -5.00 6.10 2.14
C SER A 122 -5.84 5.51 1.02
N CYS A 123 -5.19 4.74 0.15
CA CYS A 123 -5.81 4.01 -0.95
C CYS A 123 -5.37 2.55 -0.92
N CYS A 124 -6.26 1.66 -1.36
CA CYS A 124 -5.88 0.33 -1.79
C CYS A 124 -5.82 0.29 -3.31
N LEU A 125 -5.05 -0.64 -3.86
CA LEU A 125 -4.97 -0.88 -5.30
C LEU A 125 -5.42 -2.32 -5.56
N TYR A 126 -6.55 -2.50 -6.22
CA TYR A 126 -7.09 -3.82 -6.55
C TYR A 126 -6.72 -4.23 -7.97
N CYS A 127 -6.23 -5.45 -8.14
CA CYS A 127 -5.97 -6.06 -9.43
C CYS A 127 -6.71 -7.39 -9.52
N GLU A 128 -7.78 -7.41 -10.32
CA GLU A 128 -8.60 -8.60 -10.51
C GLU A 128 -7.82 -9.71 -11.22
N GLU A 129 -7.01 -9.36 -12.22
CA GLU A 129 -6.24 -10.31 -13.03
C GLU A 129 -5.18 -11.07 -12.23
N LEU A 130 -4.70 -10.49 -11.14
CA LEU A 130 -3.69 -11.09 -10.25
C LEU A 130 -4.29 -11.61 -8.94
N ASP A 131 -5.62 -11.54 -8.77
CA ASP A 131 -6.30 -11.87 -7.50
C ASP A 131 -5.62 -11.20 -6.30
N ALA A 132 -5.29 -9.90 -6.40
CA ALA A 132 -4.49 -9.20 -5.40
C ALA A 132 -5.02 -7.80 -5.09
N VAL A 133 -4.89 -7.38 -3.83
CA VAL A 133 -5.12 -6.00 -3.37
C VAL A 133 -3.94 -5.53 -2.52
N PHE A 134 -3.33 -4.43 -2.93
CA PHE A 134 -2.26 -3.75 -2.20
C PHE A 134 -2.90 -2.77 -1.23
N THR A 135 -2.74 -3.00 0.06
CA THR A 135 -3.52 -2.26 1.07
C THR A 135 -2.71 -1.19 1.81
N GLY A 136 -1.39 -1.09 1.53
CA GLY A 136 -0.54 -0.24 2.36
C GLY A 136 -0.81 -0.51 3.84
N ASP A 137 -1.07 0.54 4.60
CA ASP A 137 -1.32 0.47 6.04
C ASP A 137 -2.83 0.52 6.41
N VAL A 138 -3.71 0.33 5.43
CA VAL A 138 -5.15 0.18 5.71
C VAL A 138 -5.40 -1.06 6.54
N VAL A 139 -4.79 -2.20 6.19
CA VAL A 139 -4.91 -3.45 6.93
C VAL A 139 -3.69 -4.35 6.71
N ALA A 140 -3.17 -4.89 7.80
CA ALA A 140 -2.19 -5.98 7.85
C ALA A 140 -2.83 -7.25 8.41
N GLU A 141 -2.11 -8.36 8.46
CA GLU A 141 -2.63 -9.62 9.02
C GLU A 141 -3.07 -9.49 10.48
N THR A 142 -2.43 -8.61 11.23
CA THR A 142 -2.74 -8.32 12.65
C THR A 142 -3.95 -7.41 12.81
N GLY A 143 -4.40 -6.73 11.77
CA GLY A 143 -5.54 -5.81 11.77
C GLY A 143 -5.23 -4.46 11.12
N PRO A 144 -6.11 -3.47 11.33
CA PRO A 144 -5.86 -2.10 10.91
C PRO A 144 -4.53 -1.59 11.48
N VAL A 145 -3.69 -0.97 10.67
CA VAL A 145 -2.38 -0.44 11.11
C VAL A 145 -2.59 0.92 11.77
N PRO A 146 -2.09 1.13 13.01
CA PRO A 146 -2.20 2.43 13.67
C PRO A 146 -1.36 3.50 12.96
N SER A 147 -1.74 4.76 13.11
CA SER A 147 -0.97 5.91 12.66
C SER A 147 -0.74 6.88 13.81
N ASP A 148 0.43 7.50 13.86
CA ASP A 148 0.83 8.46 14.89
C ASP A 148 0.68 9.92 14.43
N ASP A 149 0.18 10.17 13.22
CA ASP A 149 0.08 11.50 12.59
C ASP A 149 -1.07 12.38 13.12
N GLY A 150 -1.78 11.92 14.16
CA GLY A 150 -2.90 12.64 14.78
C GLY A 150 -4.22 12.55 14.01
N TYR A 151 -4.27 11.81 12.92
CA TYR A 151 -5.50 11.53 12.17
C TYR A 151 -6.10 10.14 12.43
N PRO A 152 -5.44 9.17 13.08
CA PRO A 152 -5.94 7.80 13.08
C PRO A 152 -7.41 7.77 13.49
N ASN A 153 -8.23 7.27 12.60
CA ASN A 153 -9.66 7.10 12.82
C ASN A 153 -10.00 5.62 12.70
N TRP A 154 -9.84 4.91 13.79
CA TRP A 154 -10.06 3.48 13.87
C TRP A 154 -11.42 3.04 13.35
N GLY A 155 -12.48 3.75 13.77
CA GLY A 155 -13.84 3.48 13.29
C GLY A 155 -13.93 3.63 11.77
N LYS A 156 -13.37 4.73 11.23
CA LYS A 156 -13.36 4.97 9.79
C LYS A 156 -12.53 3.92 9.05
N GLN A 157 -11.41 3.49 9.60
CA GLN A 157 -10.55 2.45 9.00
C GLN A 157 -11.27 1.10 8.97
N LEU A 158 -11.97 0.72 10.03
CA LEU A 158 -12.80 -0.48 10.05
C LEU A 158 -13.95 -0.40 9.04
N ASP A 159 -14.67 0.74 8.98
CA ASP A 159 -15.72 0.96 7.98
C ASP A 159 -15.17 0.79 6.55
N THR A 160 -14.00 1.34 6.29
CA THR A 160 -13.33 1.26 5.00
C THR A 160 -12.89 -0.18 4.68
N ILE A 161 -12.28 -0.90 5.62
CA ILE A 161 -11.92 -2.31 5.43
C ILE A 161 -13.17 -3.12 5.07
N GLY A 162 -14.27 -2.93 5.82
CA GLY A 162 -15.55 -3.60 5.54
C GLY A 162 -16.11 -3.29 4.16
N ALA A 163 -16.05 -2.02 3.74
CA ALA A 163 -16.66 -1.56 2.49
C ALA A 163 -15.82 -1.81 1.24
N GLN A 164 -14.49 -1.75 1.34
CA GLN A 164 -13.59 -1.82 0.19
C GLN A 164 -12.84 -3.15 0.10
N VAL A 165 -12.38 -3.71 1.23
CA VAL A 165 -11.51 -4.90 1.22
C VAL A 165 -12.34 -6.18 1.38
N LEU A 166 -13.26 -6.23 2.34
CA LEU A 166 -14.04 -7.45 2.61
C LEU A 166 -15.14 -7.72 1.58
N THR A 167 -15.38 -6.81 0.65
CA THR A 167 -16.28 -7.02 -0.49
C THR A 167 -15.62 -7.70 -1.69
N LEU A 168 -14.28 -7.79 -1.67
CA LEU A 168 -13.52 -8.49 -2.70
C LEU A 168 -13.67 -10.01 -2.58
N PRO A 169 -13.37 -10.79 -3.65
CA PRO A 169 -13.42 -12.24 -3.58
C PRO A 169 -12.58 -12.80 -2.42
N ALA A 170 -13.09 -13.84 -1.77
CA ALA A 170 -12.49 -14.42 -0.57
C ALA A 170 -11.02 -14.87 -0.75
N GLU A 171 -10.66 -15.29 -1.97
CA GLU A 171 -9.31 -15.77 -2.33
C GLU A 171 -8.35 -14.64 -2.69
N THR A 172 -8.85 -13.40 -2.83
CA THR A 172 -7.99 -12.24 -3.12
C THR A 172 -6.91 -12.12 -2.06
N ARG A 173 -5.65 -12.08 -2.52
CA ARG A 173 -4.48 -11.87 -1.66
C ARG A 173 -4.41 -10.42 -1.21
N ILE A 174 -4.29 -10.20 0.07
CA ILE A 174 -4.02 -8.89 0.66
C ILE A 174 -2.50 -8.75 0.79
N LEU A 175 -1.96 -7.74 0.14
CA LEU A 175 -0.54 -7.41 0.07
C LEU A 175 -0.30 -6.12 0.86
N PRO A 176 0.01 -6.23 2.17
CA PRO A 176 0.05 -5.07 3.06
C PRO A 176 1.38 -4.32 2.99
N GLY A 177 1.39 -3.11 3.51
CA GLY A 177 2.62 -2.33 3.73
C GLY A 177 3.54 -2.95 4.77
N HIS A 178 2.99 -3.68 5.74
CA HIS A 178 3.76 -4.35 6.79
C HIS A 178 3.34 -5.80 6.99
N GLY A 179 4.32 -6.67 7.27
CA GLY A 179 4.09 -8.09 7.54
C GLY A 179 3.97 -8.94 6.27
N ASP A 180 3.38 -10.12 6.43
CA ASP A 180 3.21 -11.08 5.33
C ASP A 180 1.85 -10.94 4.66
N GLU A 181 1.73 -11.48 3.44
CA GLU A 181 0.47 -11.55 2.70
C GLU A 181 -0.50 -12.53 3.38
N PHE A 182 -1.79 -12.25 3.23
CA PHE A 182 -2.88 -13.09 3.70
C PHE A 182 -4.06 -12.95 2.73
N THR A 183 -5.24 -13.51 3.02
CA THR A 183 -6.38 -13.42 2.11
C THR A 183 -7.56 -12.66 2.72
N VAL A 184 -8.47 -12.20 1.88
CA VAL A 184 -9.74 -11.60 2.29
C VAL A 184 -10.52 -12.55 3.21
N ALA A 185 -10.53 -13.86 2.94
CA ALA A 185 -11.16 -14.84 3.81
C ALA A 185 -10.56 -14.89 5.22
N ILE A 186 -9.26 -14.63 5.37
CA ILE A 186 -8.61 -14.55 6.69
C ILE A 186 -8.99 -13.23 7.38
N ALA A 187 -8.98 -12.12 6.64
CA ALA A 187 -9.40 -10.82 7.15
C ALA A 187 -10.84 -10.86 7.66
N GLU A 188 -11.76 -11.43 6.88
CA GLU A 188 -13.18 -11.60 7.25
C GLU A 188 -13.35 -12.35 8.58
N LYS A 189 -12.63 -13.47 8.77
CA LYS A 189 -12.67 -14.24 10.02
C LYS A 189 -12.17 -13.49 11.25
N ARG A 190 -11.29 -12.51 11.05
CA ARG A 190 -10.66 -11.70 12.12
C ARG A 190 -11.38 -10.38 12.38
N PHE A 191 -12.24 -9.95 11.46
CA PHE A 191 -12.83 -8.63 11.47
C PHE A 191 -13.58 -8.31 12.76
N ASP A 192 -14.41 -9.22 13.27
CA ASP A 192 -15.13 -9.03 14.54
C ASP A 192 -14.15 -8.81 15.72
N THR A 193 -12.98 -9.47 15.70
CA THR A 193 -11.95 -9.28 16.71
C THR A 193 -11.36 -7.86 16.62
N TRP A 194 -11.13 -7.35 15.42
CA TRP A 194 -10.64 -5.99 15.22
C TRP A 194 -11.67 -4.94 15.63
N VAL A 195 -12.95 -5.18 15.35
CA VAL A 195 -14.05 -4.32 15.80
C VAL A 195 -14.10 -4.26 17.33
N ALA A 196 -14.00 -5.41 18.01
CA ALA A 196 -13.99 -5.49 19.46
C ALA A 196 -12.76 -4.79 20.09
N ALA A 197 -11.58 -4.94 19.48
CA ALA A 197 -10.35 -4.26 19.90
C ALA A 197 -10.47 -2.74 19.79
N GLY A 198 -11.06 -2.22 18.72
CA GLY A 198 -11.28 -0.80 18.52
C GLY A 198 -12.22 -0.14 19.54
N GLN A 199 -13.08 -0.91 20.18
CA GLN A 199 -13.94 -0.45 21.28
C GLN A 199 -13.19 -0.33 22.62
N ASN A 200 -12.02 -0.95 22.74
CA ASN A 200 -11.16 -0.88 23.91
C ASN A 200 -9.70 -0.63 23.49
N PRO A 201 -9.27 0.64 23.38
CA PRO A 201 -7.92 1.00 22.91
C PRO A 201 -6.78 0.39 23.71
N GLU A 202 -6.98 0.05 25.00
CA GLU A 202 -5.96 -0.60 25.83
C GLU A 202 -5.73 -2.06 25.40
N SER A 203 -6.75 -2.75 24.88
CA SER A 203 -6.61 -4.11 24.35
C SER A 203 -5.97 -4.16 22.97
N PHE A 204 -5.90 -3.02 22.28
CA PHE A 204 -5.31 -2.92 20.95
C PHE A 204 -3.79 -3.13 20.94
N ALA A 205 -3.10 -2.64 21.98
CA ALA A 205 -1.66 -2.85 22.14
C ALA A 205 -1.29 -4.35 22.30
N ASP A 206 -2.22 -5.16 22.82
CA ASP A 206 -2.03 -6.60 22.99
C ASP A 206 -2.27 -7.40 21.69
N VAL A 207 -3.12 -6.87 20.79
CA VAL A 207 -3.45 -7.51 19.50
C VAL A 207 -2.47 -7.12 18.40
N ASN A 208 -1.88 -5.93 18.52
CA ASN A 208 -0.93 -5.38 17.57
C ASN A 208 0.27 -4.78 18.35
N PRO A 209 1.14 -5.63 18.95
CA PRO A 209 2.29 -5.13 19.68
C PRO A 209 3.13 -4.26 18.74
N PRO A 210 3.71 -3.13 19.24
CA PRO A 210 4.60 -2.32 18.45
C PRO A 210 5.68 -3.23 17.85
N GLY A 211 5.79 -3.23 16.53
CA GLY A 211 6.77 -4.06 15.83
C GLY A 211 8.15 -3.81 16.42
N ASP A 212 8.93 -4.88 16.63
CA ASP A 212 10.30 -4.84 17.13
C ASP A 212 11.12 -3.78 16.38
N GLN A 213 11.25 -2.60 16.98
CA GLN A 213 12.10 -1.52 16.47
C GLN A 213 13.59 -1.77 16.76
N ASP A 214 13.93 -2.91 17.38
CA ASP A 214 15.29 -3.26 17.76
C ASP A 214 15.77 -4.53 17.06
N ASN A 215 16.25 -4.38 15.82
CA ASN A 215 17.34 -5.24 15.34
C ASN A 215 18.10 -4.56 14.20
N ALA A 216 18.74 -3.43 14.49
CA ALA A 216 19.84 -2.89 13.72
C ALA A 216 21.10 -3.01 14.56
N GLY A 217 21.82 -4.12 14.41
CA GLY A 217 23.15 -4.37 14.90
C GLY A 217 24.10 -4.61 13.74
#